data_269c0f1bc7e439ca401f9d22050ddb48
#
_entry.id   269c0f1bc7e439ca401f9d22050ddb48
#
_cell.length_a   1.000
_cell.length_b   1.000
_cell.length_c   1.000
_cell.angle_alpha   90.00
_cell.angle_beta   90.00
_cell.angle_gamma   90.00
#
_symmetry.space_group_name_H-M   'P 1'
#
loop_
_entity.id
_entity.type
_entity.pdbx_description
1 polymer ?
#
loop_
_entity_poly.entity_id
_entity_poly.type
_entity_poly.pdbx_seq_one_letter_code
_entity_poly.pdbx_strand_id
1 'polypeptide(L)'
;MATTRIRNIKTLDIIRANNMIPSFNKFHSLNKGTQFDRWDLIPRYLAIEEHFNENDYGWEMFRKLRIHQSCEFGDGHSQKLYDQTAREEFEVLIDSIQKHGFRRKYPLIVNKDTLHITKGWLRFACCLYFEIDTIPCRYDVIDPETDYGLNWMQNDVGYDSKEMNQIAGCRDRIFEKIESKILDVEIEDDEEE
;
A
#
# COMPACT_ATOMS: atom_id res chain seq x y z
N MET A 1 -19.05 -15.95 19.84
CA MET A 1 -18.26 -15.31 18.76
C MET A 1 -16.81 -15.53 19.08
N ALA A 2 -16.07 -16.25 18.25
CA ALA A 2 -14.63 -16.47 18.46
C ALA A 2 -13.93 -15.12 18.29
N THR A 3 -13.31 -14.61 19.35
CA THR A 3 -12.45 -13.42 19.30
C THR A 3 -11.26 -13.74 18.42
N THR A 4 -11.25 -13.23 17.20
CA THR A 4 -10.15 -13.43 16.25
C THR A 4 -8.90 -12.79 16.85
N ARG A 5 -7.91 -13.62 17.20
CA ARG A 5 -6.68 -13.19 17.88
C ARG A 5 -5.86 -12.29 16.95
N ILE A 6 -5.45 -11.10 17.46
CA ILE A 6 -4.53 -10.22 16.74
C ILE A 6 -3.11 -10.75 16.89
N ARG A 7 -2.36 -10.85 15.79
CA ARG A 7 -0.95 -11.25 15.74
C ARG A 7 -0.12 -10.13 15.12
N ASN A 8 1.12 -10.00 15.57
CA ASN A 8 2.11 -9.17 14.89
C ASN A 8 2.74 -10.00 13.76
N ILE A 9 2.76 -9.44 12.56
CA ILE A 9 3.31 -10.04 11.34
C ILE A 9 4.42 -9.12 10.84
N LYS A 10 5.53 -9.69 10.38
CA LYS A 10 6.61 -8.91 9.75
C LYS A 10 6.05 -8.20 8.51
N THR A 11 6.33 -6.93 8.35
CA THR A 11 5.91 -6.15 7.18
C THR A 11 6.40 -6.77 5.89
N LEU A 12 7.62 -7.31 5.91
CA LEU A 12 8.22 -7.99 4.77
C LEU A 12 7.42 -9.23 4.33
N ASP A 13 6.84 -10.00 5.25
CA ASP A 13 6.01 -11.17 4.91
C ASP A 13 4.72 -10.73 4.20
N ILE A 14 4.14 -9.61 4.61
CA ILE A 14 2.96 -9.03 3.95
C ILE A 14 3.33 -8.49 2.55
N ILE A 15 4.49 -7.84 2.42
CA ILE A 15 5.00 -7.36 1.14
C ILE A 15 5.18 -8.53 0.16
N ARG A 16 5.83 -9.61 0.59
CA ARG A 16 6.04 -10.82 -0.21
C ARG A 16 4.72 -11.46 -0.63
N ALA A 17 3.82 -11.63 0.32
CA ALA A 17 2.51 -12.23 0.08
C ALA A 17 1.64 -11.46 -0.92
N ASN A 18 1.79 -10.14 -0.98
CA ASN A 18 1.03 -9.28 -1.89
C ASN A 18 1.80 -8.94 -3.19
N ASN A 19 2.81 -9.73 -3.55
CA ASN A 19 3.62 -9.57 -4.77
C ASN A 19 4.19 -8.15 -4.96
N MET A 20 4.64 -7.52 -3.88
CA MET A 20 5.19 -6.16 -3.89
C MET A 20 6.72 -6.14 -3.97
N ILE A 21 7.35 -7.27 -4.22
CA ILE A 21 8.80 -7.38 -4.42
C ILE A 21 9.06 -7.52 -5.91
N PRO A 22 9.99 -6.74 -6.49
CA PRO A 22 10.45 -7.01 -7.83
C PRO A 22 11.01 -8.42 -7.86
N SER A 23 10.55 -9.26 -8.79
CA SER A 23 11.21 -10.54 -9.01
C SER A 23 12.65 -10.24 -9.38
N PHE A 24 13.63 -10.82 -8.66
CA PHE A 24 15.07 -10.67 -8.89
C PHE A 24 15.53 -11.15 -10.29
N ASN A 25 14.64 -11.55 -11.15
CA ASN A 25 14.93 -11.84 -12.54
C ASN A 25 15.18 -10.56 -13.32
N LYS A 26 16.44 -10.09 -13.32
CA LYS A 26 16.97 -8.94 -14.06
C LYS A 26 16.67 -8.94 -15.58
N PHE A 27 15.94 -9.91 -16.10
CA PHE A 27 15.62 -10.09 -17.52
C PHE A 27 14.15 -9.86 -17.88
N HIS A 28 13.28 -9.54 -16.94
CA HIS A 28 11.91 -9.22 -17.30
C HIS A 28 11.79 -7.72 -17.57
N SER A 29 11.82 -7.40 -18.86
CA SER A 29 11.35 -6.11 -19.38
C SER A 29 9.99 -5.76 -18.77
N LEU A 30 9.69 -4.46 -18.70
CA LEU A 30 8.42 -3.87 -18.23
C LEU A 30 7.13 -4.57 -18.74
N ASN A 31 7.25 -5.46 -19.72
CA ASN A 31 6.15 -6.14 -20.40
C ASN A 31 5.97 -7.62 -20.02
N LYS A 32 6.79 -8.20 -19.14
CA LYS A 32 6.62 -9.61 -18.77
C LYS A 32 6.86 -9.80 -17.27
N GLY A 33 5.77 -9.75 -16.49
CA GLY A 33 5.63 -10.57 -15.30
C GLY A 33 6.25 -10.07 -14.01
N THR A 34 6.49 -8.78 -13.81
CA THR A 34 6.47 -8.24 -12.46
C THR A 34 5.01 -8.04 -12.10
N GLN A 35 4.40 -9.04 -11.54
CA GLN A 35 3.07 -8.95 -10.95
C GLN A 35 3.17 -8.11 -9.67
N PHE A 36 3.29 -6.81 -9.81
CA PHE A 36 2.94 -5.90 -8.73
C PHE A 36 1.43 -5.73 -8.83
N ASP A 37 0.70 -6.59 -8.13
CA ASP A 37 -0.76 -6.69 -8.28
C ASP A 37 -1.51 -5.58 -7.53
N ARG A 38 -0.78 -4.68 -6.83
CA ARG A 38 -1.35 -3.66 -5.96
C ARG A 38 -0.88 -2.24 -6.28
N TRP A 39 -0.96 -1.87 -7.54
CA TRP A 39 -0.62 -0.51 -7.99
C TRP A 39 -1.46 0.58 -7.31
N ASP A 40 -2.65 0.24 -6.82
CA ASP A 40 -3.52 1.11 -6.03
C ASP A 40 -2.88 1.59 -4.71
N LEU A 41 -1.81 0.94 -4.25
CA LEU A 41 -1.04 1.38 -3.08
C LEU A 41 -0.26 2.67 -3.36
N ILE A 42 0.25 2.84 -4.59
CA ILE A 42 1.19 3.90 -4.94
C ILE A 42 0.59 5.31 -4.82
N PRO A 43 -0.63 5.60 -5.31
CA PRO A 43 -1.23 6.91 -5.07
C PRO A 43 -1.45 7.26 -3.59
N ARG A 44 -1.66 6.23 -2.73
CA ARG A 44 -1.74 6.42 -1.28
C ARG A 44 -0.39 6.81 -0.69
N TYR A 45 0.68 6.20 -1.18
CA TYR A 45 2.05 6.51 -0.77
C TYR A 45 2.45 7.93 -1.23
N LEU A 46 2.14 8.30 -2.48
CA LEU A 46 2.36 9.66 -3.01
C LEU A 46 1.63 10.74 -2.20
N ALA A 47 0.41 10.46 -1.72
CA ALA A 47 -0.32 11.39 -0.85
C ALA A 47 0.35 11.56 0.53
N ILE A 48 1.05 10.54 1.04
CA ILE A 48 1.86 10.66 2.25
C ILE A 48 3.11 11.51 1.96
N GLU A 49 3.79 11.29 0.84
CA GLU A 49 4.91 12.13 0.40
C GLU A 49 4.50 13.62 0.31
N GLU A 50 3.31 13.93 -0.26
CA GLU A 50 2.80 15.31 -0.31
C GLU A 50 2.56 15.88 1.09
N HIS A 51 2.02 15.11 2.02
CA HIS A 51 1.81 15.54 3.41
C HIS A 51 3.11 16.01 4.07
N PHE A 52 4.26 15.41 3.69
CA PHE A 52 5.58 15.81 4.15
C PHE A 52 6.33 16.76 3.19
N ASN A 53 5.63 17.34 2.21
CA ASN A 53 6.16 18.28 1.22
C ASN A 53 7.24 17.69 0.29
N GLU A 54 7.21 16.38 0.03
CA GLU A 54 8.13 15.71 -0.90
C GLU A 54 7.64 15.81 -2.36
N ASN A 55 6.36 16.09 -2.57
CA ASN A 55 5.75 16.40 -3.87
C ASN A 55 4.51 17.31 -3.68
N ASP A 56 3.88 17.75 -4.76
CA ASP A 56 2.70 18.63 -4.78
C ASP A 56 1.51 18.04 -5.56
N TYR A 57 1.53 16.74 -5.85
CA TYR A 57 0.54 16.07 -6.71
C TYR A 57 -0.04 14.76 -6.14
N GLY A 58 0.49 14.28 -5.03
CA GLY A 58 0.14 12.98 -4.47
C GLY A 58 -1.32 12.90 -4.03
N TRP A 59 -1.83 13.96 -3.41
CA TRP A 59 -3.23 14.01 -2.99
C TRP A 59 -4.21 13.93 -4.18
N GLU A 60 -3.95 14.68 -5.26
CA GLU A 60 -4.83 14.67 -6.43
C GLU A 60 -4.84 13.28 -7.09
N MET A 61 -3.72 12.61 -7.15
CA MET A 61 -3.64 11.23 -7.65
C MET A 61 -4.42 10.27 -6.76
N PHE A 62 -4.27 10.37 -5.44
CA PHE A 62 -5.05 9.55 -4.52
C PHE A 62 -6.55 9.84 -4.58
N ARG A 63 -6.93 11.12 -4.73
CA ARG A 63 -8.32 11.54 -4.90
C ARG A 63 -8.96 10.90 -6.12
N LYS A 64 -8.26 10.91 -7.27
CA LYS A 64 -8.71 10.29 -8.52
C LYS A 64 -8.96 8.79 -8.34
N LEU A 65 -8.03 8.08 -7.70
CA LEU A 65 -8.20 6.67 -7.32
C LEU A 65 -9.45 6.46 -6.44
N ARG A 66 -9.64 7.29 -5.42
CA ARG A 66 -10.75 7.14 -4.47
C ARG A 66 -12.10 7.38 -5.10
N ILE A 67 -12.21 8.37 -6.00
CA ILE A 67 -13.43 8.63 -6.76
C ILE A 67 -13.79 7.40 -7.60
N HIS A 68 -12.83 6.84 -8.32
CA HIS A 68 -13.05 5.65 -9.13
C HIS A 68 -13.53 4.46 -8.26
N GLN A 69 -12.85 4.15 -7.18
CA GLN A 69 -13.23 3.08 -6.24
C GLN A 69 -14.63 3.31 -5.62
N SER A 70 -15.01 4.55 -5.33
CA SER A 70 -16.36 4.87 -4.82
C SER A 70 -17.44 4.60 -5.85
N CYS A 71 -17.17 4.88 -7.13
CA CYS A 71 -18.10 4.58 -8.21
C CYS A 71 -18.28 3.06 -8.41
N GLU A 72 -17.19 2.30 -8.33
CA GLU A 72 -17.26 0.83 -8.43
C GLU A 72 -18.10 0.18 -7.31
N PHE A 73 -17.98 0.69 -6.09
CA PHE A 73 -18.68 0.12 -4.93
C PHE A 73 -20.05 0.73 -4.65
N GLY A 74 -20.50 1.68 -5.47
CA GLY A 74 -21.85 2.27 -5.37
C GLY A 74 -22.11 3.08 -4.10
N ASP A 75 -21.10 3.58 -3.44
CA ASP A 75 -21.19 4.29 -2.15
C ASP A 75 -21.92 5.64 -2.22
N GLY A 76 -22.29 6.11 -3.41
CA GLY A 76 -23.23 7.21 -3.67
C GLY A 76 -22.95 8.57 -2.97
N HIS A 77 -21.80 8.70 -2.31
CA HIS A 77 -21.44 9.91 -1.60
C HIS A 77 -21.05 11.02 -2.58
N SER A 78 -21.63 12.20 -2.37
CA SER A 78 -21.36 13.34 -3.23
C SER A 78 -19.86 13.68 -3.21
N GLN A 79 -19.29 13.83 -4.40
CA GLN A 79 -17.89 14.07 -4.67
C GLN A 79 -17.26 15.20 -3.80
N LYS A 80 -18.03 16.23 -3.47
CA LYS A 80 -17.59 17.35 -2.63
C LYS A 80 -17.40 17.03 -1.15
N LEU A 81 -18.24 16.15 -0.59
CA LEU A 81 -18.11 15.74 0.82
C LEU A 81 -16.91 14.81 0.99
N TYR A 82 -16.60 14.02 -0.04
CA TYR A 82 -15.51 13.08 -0.06
C TYR A 82 -14.14 13.76 -0.07
N ASP A 83 -14.01 14.87 -0.80
CA ASP A 83 -12.71 15.51 -1.05
C ASP A 83 -12.08 16.10 0.22
N GLN A 84 -12.82 16.90 0.97
CA GLN A 84 -12.26 17.61 2.12
C GLN A 84 -12.15 16.72 3.35
N THR A 85 -13.21 16.01 3.70
CA THR A 85 -13.23 15.13 4.88
C THR A 85 -12.29 13.95 4.73
N ALA A 86 -12.19 13.38 3.53
CA ALA A 86 -11.29 12.25 3.28
C ALA A 86 -9.81 12.64 3.37
N ARG A 87 -9.46 13.85 2.95
CA ARG A 87 -8.09 14.37 3.10
C ARG A 87 -7.74 14.56 4.57
N GLU A 88 -8.58 15.27 5.30
CA GLU A 88 -8.39 15.52 6.74
C GLU A 88 -8.28 14.21 7.54
N GLU A 89 -9.15 13.24 7.27
CA GLU A 89 -9.11 11.92 7.93
C GLU A 89 -7.81 11.17 7.60
N PHE A 90 -7.32 11.28 6.38
CA PHE A 90 -6.08 10.62 6.00
C PHE A 90 -4.86 11.32 6.63
N GLU A 91 -4.80 12.63 6.65
CA GLU A 91 -3.75 13.41 7.31
C GLU A 91 -3.70 13.09 8.81
N VAL A 92 -4.84 13.04 9.49
CA VAL A 92 -4.94 12.61 10.91
C VAL A 92 -4.43 11.18 11.11
N LEU A 93 -4.70 10.28 10.16
CA LEU A 93 -4.18 8.91 10.20
C LEU A 93 -2.66 8.87 10.06
N ILE A 94 -2.09 9.62 9.11
CA ILE A 94 -0.65 9.75 8.89
C ILE A 94 0.04 10.23 10.17
N ASP A 95 -0.42 11.36 10.74
CA ASP A 95 0.12 11.95 11.96
C ASP A 95 0.02 11.00 13.16
N SER A 96 -1.10 10.27 13.25
CA SER A 96 -1.30 9.29 14.32
C SER A 96 -0.33 8.13 14.23
N ILE A 97 -0.05 7.62 13.02
CA ILE A 97 0.89 6.51 12.84
C ILE A 97 2.34 7.00 13.01
N GLN A 98 2.68 8.18 12.50
CA GLN A 98 3.98 8.80 12.73
C GLN A 98 4.29 8.93 14.23
N LYS A 99 3.34 9.45 14.99
CA LYS A 99 3.54 9.76 16.42
C LYS A 99 3.49 8.54 17.34
N HIS A 100 2.68 7.55 17.00
CA HIS A 100 2.34 6.47 17.94
C HIS A 100 2.62 5.07 17.38
N GLY A 101 3.14 4.97 16.16
CA GLY A 101 3.26 3.72 15.44
C GLY A 101 1.89 3.10 15.11
N PHE A 102 1.92 1.87 14.64
CA PHE A 102 0.70 1.15 14.28
C PHE A 102 0.00 0.59 15.53
N ARG A 103 -1.20 1.09 15.81
CA ARG A 103 -1.94 0.71 17.03
C ARG A 103 -2.67 -0.62 16.86
N ARG A 104 -2.49 -1.51 17.83
CA ARG A 104 -3.16 -2.82 17.90
C ARG A 104 -4.70 -2.75 17.90
N LYS A 105 -5.27 -1.63 18.31
CA LYS A 105 -6.73 -1.39 18.28
C LYS A 105 -7.30 -1.39 16.87
N TYR A 106 -6.49 -1.03 15.86
CA TYR A 106 -6.88 -0.91 14.45
C TYR A 106 -5.98 -1.79 13.56
N PRO A 107 -6.05 -3.13 13.70
CA PRO A 107 -5.17 -4.03 12.96
C PRO A 107 -5.44 -3.96 11.45
N LEU A 108 -4.47 -4.37 10.64
CA LEU A 108 -4.75 -4.78 9.28
C LEU A 108 -5.64 -6.03 9.30
N ILE A 109 -6.46 -6.19 8.27
CA ILE A 109 -7.19 -7.42 8.05
C ILE A 109 -6.54 -8.12 6.87
N VAL A 110 -6.06 -9.34 7.10
CA VAL A 110 -5.36 -10.14 6.10
C VAL A 110 -6.00 -11.52 6.00
N ASN A 111 -5.97 -12.11 4.82
CA ASN A 111 -6.35 -13.51 4.66
C ASN A 111 -5.41 -14.39 5.49
N LYS A 112 -5.95 -15.39 6.19
CA LYS A 112 -5.18 -16.23 7.14
C LYS A 112 -4.19 -17.18 6.45
N ASP A 113 -4.45 -17.55 5.19
CA ASP A 113 -3.69 -18.56 4.45
C ASP A 113 -2.69 -17.90 3.49
N THR A 114 -3.07 -16.75 2.88
CA THR A 114 -2.26 -16.07 1.86
C THR A 114 -1.58 -14.79 2.35
N LEU A 115 -2.00 -14.24 3.50
CA LEU A 115 -1.60 -12.91 4.02
C LEU A 115 -1.97 -11.74 3.11
N HIS A 116 -2.79 -11.95 2.08
CA HIS A 116 -3.31 -10.86 1.27
C HIS A 116 -4.11 -9.87 2.13
N ILE A 117 -3.84 -8.58 1.96
CA ILE A 117 -4.55 -7.54 2.70
C ILE A 117 -5.97 -7.40 2.15
N THR A 118 -6.97 -7.61 3.01
CA THR A 118 -8.39 -7.41 2.67
C THR A 118 -8.89 -6.02 3.10
N LYS A 119 -8.35 -5.47 4.20
CA LYS A 119 -8.68 -4.11 4.67
C LYS A 119 -7.48 -3.41 5.32
N GLY A 120 -7.36 -2.10 5.10
CA GLY A 120 -6.38 -1.26 5.78
C GLY A 120 -5.24 -0.77 4.90
N TRP A 121 -5.43 -0.72 3.59
CA TRP A 121 -4.42 -0.28 2.62
C TRP A 121 -3.83 1.10 2.88
N LEU A 122 -4.62 2.08 3.37
CA LEU A 122 -4.10 3.39 3.78
C LEU A 122 -3.07 3.26 4.92
N ARG A 123 -3.41 2.42 5.93
CA ARG A 123 -2.51 2.16 7.05
C ARG A 123 -1.27 1.39 6.62
N PHE A 124 -1.41 0.49 5.66
CA PHE A 124 -0.27 -0.23 5.10
C PHE A 124 0.66 0.68 4.31
N ALA A 125 0.13 1.64 3.54
CA ALA A 125 0.95 2.67 2.89
C ALA A 125 1.77 3.47 3.91
N CYS A 126 1.16 3.87 5.04
CA CYS A 126 1.89 4.51 6.14
C CYS A 126 2.98 3.59 6.74
N CYS A 127 2.70 2.28 6.87
CA CYS A 127 3.70 1.35 7.38
C CYS A 127 4.92 1.25 6.47
N LEU A 128 4.71 1.25 5.15
CA LEU A 128 5.82 1.26 4.19
C LEU A 128 6.59 2.58 4.24
N TYR A 129 5.89 3.70 4.31
CA TYR A 129 6.51 5.02 4.35
C TYR A 129 7.37 5.23 5.60
N PHE A 130 6.84 4.87 6.77
CA PHE A 130 7.53 4.98 8.07
C PHE A 130 8.40 3.76 8.41
N GLU A 131 8.54 2.83 7.50
CA GLU A 131 9.40 1.64 7.63
C GLU A 131 9.13 0.79 8.88
N ILE A 132 7.86 0.61 9.22
CA ILE A 132 7.43 -0.16 10.38
C ILE A 132 7.66 -1.66 10.14
N ASP A 133 8.46 -2.32 10.98
CA ASP A 133 8.90 -3.71 10.76
C ASP A 133 7.82 -4.75 11.06
N THR A 134 6.93 -4.48 12.02
CA THR A 134 5.87 -5.42 12.39
C THR A 134 4.54 -4.73 12.50
N ILE A 135 3.49 -5.37 12.00
CA ILE A 135 2.15 -4.82 11.92
C ILE A 135 1.17 -5.75 12.65
N PRO A 136 0.32 -5.22 13.55
CA PRO A 136 -0.76 -5.99 14.14
C PRO A 136 -1.81 -6.33 13.09
N CYS A 137 -2.03 -7.63 12.87
CA CYS A 137 -2.97 -8.16 11.89
C CYS A 137 -4.06 -8.99 12.56
N ARG A 138 -5.26 -8.92 12.00
CA ARG A 138 -6.37 -9.82 12.30
C ARG A 138 -6.64 -10.68 11.07
N TYR A 139 -6.81 -11.97 11.27
CA TYR A 139 -7.10 -12.90 10.19
C TYR A 139 -8.55 -12.85 9.74
N ASP A 140 -8.74 -12.96 8.43
CA ASP A 140 -10.01 -13.17 7.74
C ASP A 140 -9.90 -14.41 6.85
N VAL A 141 -11.02 -14.89 6.34
CA VAL A 141 -11.09 -16.00 5.38
C VAL A 141 -11.35 -15.51 3.94
N ILE A 142 -11.57 -14.20 3.77
CA ILE A 142 -11.82 -13.59 2.47
C ILE A 142 -10.48 -13.43 1.75
N ASP A 143 -10.41 -13.90 0.51
CA ASP A 143 -9.31 -13.60 -0.40
C ASP A 143 -9.77 -12.50 -1.37
N PRO A 144 -9.09 -11.36 -1.45
CA PRO A 144 -9.45 -10.33 -2.41
C PRO A 144 -9.11 -10.82 -3.83
N GLU A 145 -10.12 -11.00 -4.67
CA GLU A 145 -9.97 -11.39 -6.08
C GLU A 145 -9.60 -10.21 -7.01
N THR A 146 -9.30 -9.04 -6.47
CA THR A 146 -9.11 -7.82 -7.26
C THR A 146 -7.66 -7.65 -7.71
N ASP A 147 -7.46 -7.65 -9.01
CA ASP A 147 -6.23 -7.21 -9.69
C ASP A 147 -6.32 -5.70 -9.95
N TYR A 148 -5.49 -4.93 -9.22
CA TYR A 148 -5.32 -3.50 -9.46
C TYR A 148 -4.02 -3.22 -10.21
N GLY A 149 -3.80 -3.99 -11.29
CA GLY A 149 -2.61 -3.90 -12.12
C GLY A 149 -2.48 -2.60 -12.90
N LEU A 150 -1.38 -2.50 -13.66
CA LEU A 150 -1.05 -1.31 -14.46
C LEU A 150 -2.14 -0.94 -15.45
N ASN A 151 -2.72 -1.94 -16.13
CA ASN A 151 -3.79 -1.72 -17.11
C ASN A 151 -5.04 -1.12 -16.47
N TRP A 152 -5.39 -1.58 -15.27
CA TRP A 152 -6.51 -1.01 -14.51
C TRP A 152 -6.25 0.45 -14.16
N MET A 153 -5.03 0.80 -13.73
CA MET A 153 -4.67 2.19 -13.43
C MET A 153 -4.83 3.12 -14.64
N GLN A 154 -4.42 2.67 -15.82
CA GLN A 154 -4.50 3.45 -17.06
C GLN A 154 -5.92 3.52 -17.62
N ASN A 155 -6.60 2.38 -17.74
CA ASN A 155 -7.83 2.26 -18.52
C ASN A 155 -9.08 2.54 -17.68
N ASP A 156 -9.09 2.14 -16.42
CA ASP A 156 -10.26 2.23 -15.56
C ASP A 156 -10.18 3.48 -14.68
N VAL A 157 -9.09 3.69 -13.95
CA VAL A 157 -8.90 4.92 -13.15
C VAL A 157 -8.63 6.12 -14.06
N GLY A 158 -8.03 5.90 -15.24
CA GLY A 158 -7.80 6.92 -16.26
C GLY A 158 -6.63 7.85 -15.96
N TYR A 159 -5.55 7.35 -15.35
CA TYR A 159 -4.32 8.11 -15.21
C TYR A 159 -3.66 8.35 -16.58
N ASP A 160 -3.26 9.60 -16.82
CA ASP A 160 -2.54 9.96 -18.03
C ASP A 160 -1.07 9.49 -18.00
N SER A 161 -0.36 9.70 -19.12
CA SER A 161 1.05 9.26 -19.24
C SER A 161 1.98 9.96 -18.25
N LYS A 162 1.71 11.22 -17.86
CA LYS A 162 2.52 11.95 -16.88
C LYS A 162 2.29 11.37 -15.49
N GLU A 163 1.03 11.16 -15.12
CA GLU A 163 0.64 10.54 -13.86
C GLU A 163 1.20 9.12 -13.74
N MET A 164 1.14 8.34 -14.81
CA MET A 164 1.70 6.99 -14.84
C MET A 164 3.22 6.96 -14.64
N ASN A 165 3.94 7.94 -15.20
CA ASN A 165 5.38 8.09 -14.96
C ASN A 165 5.70 8.43 -13.49
N GLN A 166 4.88 9.29 -12.86
CA GLN A 166 5.01 9.62 -11.44
C GLN A 166 4.74 8.40 -10.56
N ILE A 167 3.71 7.61 -10.89
CA ILE A 167 3.38 6.34 -10.23
C ILE A 167 4.53 5.35 -10.37
N ALA A 168 5.08 5.17 -11.56
CA ALA A 168 6.20 4.26 -11.79
C ALA A 168 7.46 4.69 -11.01
N GLY A 169 7.79 5.97 -11.01
CA GLY A 169 8.92 6.49 -10.23
C GLY A 169 8.74 6.31 -8.71
N CYS A 170 7.52 6.47 -8.20
CA CYS A 170 7.23 6.19 -6.78
C CYS A 170 7.36 4.69 -6.47
N ARG A 171 6.84 3.81 -7.34
CA ARG A 171 7.03 2.36 -7.20
C ARG A 171 8.52 2.01 -7.08
N ASP A 172 9.35 2.58 -7.93
CA ASP A 172 10.79 2.28 -7.95
C ASP A 172 11.45 2.71 -6.63
N ARG A 173 11.09 3.87 -6.07
CA ARG A 173 11.55 4.30 -4.74
C ARG A 173 11.08 3.36 -3.62
N ILE A 174 9.85 2.88 -3.67
CA ILE A 174 9.34 1.90 -2.71
C ILE A 174 10.16 0.61 -2.79
N PHE A 175 10.48 0.17 -4.00
CA PHE A 175 11.30 -1.03 -4.22
C PHE A 175 12.72 -0.88 -3.68
N GLU A 176 13.38 0.24 -3.93
CA GLU A 176 14.71 0.53 -3.39
C GLU A 176 14.74 0.45 -1.85
N LYS A 177 13.71 1.00 -1.20
CA LYS A 177 13.55 0.90 0.27
C LYS A 177 13.36 -0.54 0.74
N ILE A 178 12.57 -1.34 0.03
CA ILE A 178 12.31 -2.74 0.37
C ILE A 178 13.57 -3.58 0.16
N GLU A 179 14.29 -3.38 -0.93
CA GLU A 179 15.53 -4.09 -1.24
C GLU A 179 16.61 -3.83 -0.19
N SER A 180 16.79 -2.57 0.23
CA SER A 180 17.75 -2.25 1.30
C SER A 180 17.43 -2.99 2.60
N LYS A 181 16.16 -3.06 2.98
CA LYS A 181 15.74 -3.81 4.18
C LYS A 181 15.94 -5.31 4.08
N ILE A 182 15.81 -5.89 2.90
CA ILE A 182 16.06 -7.34 2.69
C ILE A 182 17.54 -7.63 2.88
N LEU A 183 18.42 -6.79 2.31
CA LEU A 183 19.86 -6.95 2.41
C LEU A 183 20.34 -6.79 3.86
N ASP A 184 19.79 -5.84 4.63
CA ASP A 184 20.14 -5.63 6.03
C ASP A 184 19.80 -6.88 6.88
N VAL A 185 18.65 -7.52 6.64
CA VAL A 185 18.23 -8.73 7.36
C VAL A 185 19.13 -9.94 7.02
N GLU A 186 19.52 -10.08 5.75
CA GLU A 186 20.40 -11.19 5.33
C GLU A 186 21.81 -11.05 5.93
N ILE A 187 22.33 -9.84 6.14
CA ILE A 187 23.63 -9.60 6.77
C ILE A 187 23.59 -9.90 8.27
N GLU A 188 22.51 -9.56 8.97
CA GLU A 188 22.36 -9.84 10.41
C GLU A 188 22.30 -11.37 10.69
N ASP A 189 21.63 -12.13 9.83
CA ASP A 189 21.53 -13.58 9.97
C ASP A 189 22.90 -14.29 9.74
N ASP A 190 23.78 -13.75 8.88
CA ASP A 190 25.11 -14.29 8.59
C ASP A 190 26.15 -13.97 9.72
N GLU A 191 25.92 -12.95 10.55
CA GLU A 191 26.81 -12.61 11.67
C GLU A 191 26.52 -13.42 12.96
N GLU A 192 25.38 -14.11 13.05
CA GLU A 192 24.99 -14.93 14.20
C GLU A 192 25.39 -16.42 14.06
N GLU A 193 25.99 -16.87 12.94
CA GLU A 193 26.54 -18.21 12.75
C GLU A 193 28.06 -18.26 13.05
#